data_a3e780ded09c640f70fd1fddfd09fb32
#
_entry.id   a3e780ded09c640f70fd1fddfd09fb32
#
_cell.length_a   1.000
_cell.length_b   1.000
_cell.length_c   1.000
_cell.angle_alpha   90.00
_cell.angle_beta   90.00
_cell.angle_gamma   90.00
#
_symmetry.space_group_name_H-M   'P 1'
#
loop_
_entity.id
_entity.type
_entity.pdbx_description
1 polymer ?
#
loop_
_entity_poly.entity_id
_entity_poly.type
_entity_poly.pdbx_seq_one_letter_code
_entity_poly.pdbx_strand_id
1 'polypeptide(L)'
;MVYTILGNPVTKKNSFQMARNPKTGRMFPVQSKAFRGYEKKAVAQLKKLKPEPISKPVNVRYTFYMESRRPIDGLNLSEALDDILVKAGVLTDDNRDIVAGHDGTRVFHDKDNPRTEILITEMVGYEQWKKGKTKE
;
A
#
# COMPACT_ATOMS: atom_id res chain seq x y z
N MET A 1 7.20 13.83 -2.98
CA MET A 1 6.02 13.89 -2.11
C MET A 1 6.15 12.81 -1.04
N VAL A 2 6.04 13.20 0.21
CA VAL A 2 6.33 12.31 1.34
C VAL A 2 5.11 12.22 2.25
N TYR A 3 4.76 10.99 2.66
CA TYR A 3 3.68 10.73 3.60
C TYR A 3 4.18 9.80 4.70
N THR A 4 3.59 9.88 5.88
CA THR A 4 3.85 8.96 6.98
C THR A 4 2.54 8.45 7.54
N ILE A 5 2.44 7.13 7.69
CA ILE A 5 1.29 6.48 8.34
C ILE A 5 1.80 5.87 9.63
N LEU A 6 1.23 6.30 10.74
CA LEU A 6 1.60 5.74 12.06
C LEU A 6 0.85 4.44 12.30
N GLY A 7 1.49 3.52 12.99
CA GLY A 7 0.95 2.23 13.34
C GLY A 7 1.68 1.08 12.67
N ASN A 8 1.57 -0.09 13.27
CA ASN A 8 2.24 -1.28 12.75
C ASN A 8 1.60 -1.72 11.45
N PRO A 9 2.38 -1.83 10.35
CA PRO A 9 1.83 -2.26 9.08
C PRO A 9 1.26 -3.67 9.14
N VAL A 10 0.16 -3.91 8.42
CA VAL A 10 -0.53 -5.21 8.38
C VAL A 10 -0.77 -5.58 6.91
N THR A 11 -0.55 -6.84 6.58
CA THR A 11 -0.81 -7.33 5.21
C THR A 11 -2.25 -7.77 5.05
N LYS A 12 -2.74 -7.76 3.81
CA LYS A 12 -4.05 -8.30 3.47
C LYS A 12 -4.04 -9.83 3.40
N LYS A 13 -2.99 -10.40 2.80
CA LYS A 13 -2.97 -11.81 2.41
C LYS A 13 -3.08 -12.79 3.57
N ASN A 14 -2.48 -12.49 4.70
CA ASN A 14 -2.52 -13.40 5.86
C ASN A 14 -3.50 -12.93 6.91
N SER A 15 -4.50 -12.14 6.50
CA SER A 15 -5.42 -11.49 7.42
C SER A 15 -6.87 -11.78 7.05
N PHE A 16 -7.16 -13.00 6.60
CA PHE A 16 -8.53 -13.38 6.27
C PHE A 16 -9.22 -14.05 7.44
N GLN A 17 -10.50 -13.78 7.56
CA GLN A 17 -11.41 -14.47 8.48
C GLN A 17 -12.53 -15.07 7.64
N MET A 18 -13.13 -16.15 8.13
CA MET A 18 -14.29 -16.73 7.47
C MET A 18 -15.57 -16.12 8.07
N ALA A 19 -16.41 -15.62 7.20
CA ALA A 19 -17.72 -15.12 7.57
C ALA A 19 -18.79 -16.03 6.99
N ARG A 20 -19.97 -16.03 7.58
CA ARG A 20 -21.09 -16.84 7.13
C ARG A 20 -22.19 -15.95 6.55
N ASN A 21 -22.68 -16.31 5.38
CA ASN A 21 -23.85 -15.67 4.81
C ASN A 21 -25.09 -16.16 5.58
N PRO A 22 -25.81 -15.29 6.29
CA PRO A 22 -26.94 -15.73 7.09
C PRO A 22 -28.10 -16.30 6.27
N LYS A 23 -28.21 -15.97 4.99
CA LYS A 23 -29.29 -16.47 4.13
C LYS A 23 -29.00 -17.85 3.55
N THR A 24 -27.74 -18.10 3.15
CA THR A 24 -27.35 -19.35 2.48
C THR A 24 -26.58 -20.29 3.36
N GLY A 25 -26.06 -19.84 4.49
CA GLY A 25 -25.18 -20.60 5.36
C GLY A 25 -23.78 -20.79 4.80
N ARG A 26 -23.47 -20.25 3.63
CA ARG A 26 -22.16 -20.40 3.01
C ARG A 26 -21.12 -19.59 3.73
N MET A 27 -19.93 -20.19 3.87
CA MET A 27 -18.75 -19.50 4.39
C MET A 27 -18.01 -18.81 3.25
N PHE A 28 -17.47 -17.64 3.53
CA PHE A 28 -16.68 -16.91 2.54
C PHE A 28 -15.57 -16.14 3.25
N PRO A 29 -14.42 -15.91 2.59
CA PRO A 29 -13.32 -15.19 3.21
C PRO A 29 -13.59 -13.68 3.23
N VAL A 30 -13.27 -13.04 4.35
CA VAL A 30 -13.26 -11.59 4.49
C VAL A 30 -11.94 -11.18 5.10
N GLN A 31 -11.56 -9.94 4.92
CA GLN A 31 -10.34 -9.44 5.53
C GLN A 31 -10.49 -9.40 7.05
N SER A 32 -9.39 -9.66 7.76
CA SER A 32 -9.40 -9.72 9.20
C SER A 32 -9.74 -8.38 9.82
N LYS A 33 -10.19 -8.43 11.06
CA LYS A 33 -10.45 -7.23 11.84
C LYS A 33 -9.17 -6.39 11.98
N ALA A 34 -8.02 -7.05 12.12
CA ALA A 34 -6.73 -6.37 12.25
C ALA A 34 -6.42 -5.54 11.00
N PHE A 35 -6.59 -6.11 9.80
CA PHE A 35 -6.31 -5.37 8.58
C PHE A 35 -7.34 -4.25 8.37
N ARG A 36 -8.61 -4.53 8.60
CA ARG A 36 -9.65 -3.51 8.44
C ARG A 36 -9.42 -2.32 9.37
N GLY A 37 -8.98 -2.58 10.59
CA GLY A 37 -8.65 -1.52 11.55
C GLY A 37 -7.45 -0.69 11.09
N TYR A 38 -6.41 -1.36 10.63
CA TYR A 38 -5.23 -0.68 10.11
C TYR A 38 -5.58 0.18 8.89
N GLU A 39 -6.30 -0.39 7.92
CA GLU A 39 -6.70 0.31 6.71
C GLU A 39 -7.51 1.57 7.03
N LYS A 40 -8.47 1.46 7.92
CA LYS A 40 -9.30 2.59 8.32
C LYS A 40 -8.48 3.74 8.89
N LYS A 41 -7.55 3.42 9.78
CA LYS A 41 -6.69 4.42 10.40
C LYS A 41 -5.72 5.03 9.40
N ALA A 42 -5.15 4.21 8.52
CA ALA A 42 -4.22 4.67 7.50
C ALA A 42 -4.90 5.63 6.52
N VAL A 43 -6.07 5.25 6.02
CA VAL A 43 -6.85 6.08 5.11
C VAL A 43 -7.20 7.42 5.78
N ALA A 44 -7.61 7.38 7.05
CA ALA A 44 -7.96 8.61 7.77
C ALA A 44 -6.76 9.54 7.92
N GLN A 45 -5.58 9.01 8.23
CA GLN A 45 -4.37 9.82 8.35
C GLN A 45 -4.01 10.50 7.03
N LEU A 46 -4.13 9.76 5.91
CA LEU A 46 -3.80 10.31 4.59
C LEU A 46 -4.83 11.35 4.14
N LYS A 47 -6.11 11.10 4.38
CA LYS A 47 -7.17 12.04 3.98
C LYS A 47 -7.07 13.38 4.69
N LYS A 48 -6.54 13.41 5.90
CA LYS A 48 -6.32 14.66 6.64
C LYS A 48 -5.39 15.61 5.90
N LEU A 49 -4.50 15.07 5.08
CA LEU A 49 -3.53 15.85 4.32
C LEU A 49 -4.12 16.42 3.04
N LYS A 50 -5.37 16.08 2.73
CA LYS A 50 -6.12 16.56 1.56
C LYS A 50 -5.33 16.37 0.26
N PRO A 51 -4.91 15.14 -0.05
CA PRO A 51 -4.10 14.90 -1.23
C PRO A 51 -4.88 15.14 -2.52
N GLU A 52 -4.16 15.54 -3.57
CA GLU A 52 -4.73 15.56 -4.91
C GLU A 52 -4.32 14.25 -5.59
N PRO A 53 -5.30 13.49 -6.12
CA PRO A 53 -4.98 12.19 -6.72
C PRO A 53 -3.98 12.32 -7.87
N ILE A 54 -2.96 11.47 -7.83
CA ILE A 54 -1.94 11.42 -8.87
C ILE A 54 -2.39 10.45 -9.95
N SER A 55 -2.38 10.90 -11.21
CA SER A 55 -2.83 10.10 -12.34
C SER A 55 -1.73 9.87 -13.39
N LYS A 56 -0.49 10.05 -13.02
CA LYS A 56 0.66 9.84 -13.91
C LYS A 56 1.62 8.81 -13.30
N PRO A 57 2.49 8.21 -14.12
CA PRO A 57 3.40 7.15 -13.61
C PRO A 57 4.34 7.66 -12.53
N VAL A 58 4.39 6.94 -11.43
CA VAL A 58 5.25 7.27 -10.29
C VAL A 58 5.93 6.02 -9.76
N ASN A 59 7.05 6.22 -9.07
CA ASN A 59 7.63 5.20 -8.21
C ASN A 59 7.14 5.47 -6.80
N VAL A 60 6.61 4.44 -6.14
CA VAL A 60 6.15 4.53 -4.76
C VAL A 60 7.09 3.71 -3.90
N ARG A 61 7.95 4.38 -3.15
CA ARG A 61 8.88 3.73 -2.24
C ARG A 61 8.31 3.69 -0.84
N TYR A 62 8.18 2.50 -0.30
CA TYR A 62 7.76 2.30 1.08
C TYR A 62 8.95 1.96 1.95
N THR A 63 8.99 2.55 3.13
CA THR A 63 9.90 2.13 4.19
C THR A 63 9.01 1.71 5.36
N PHE A 64 8.91 0.39 5.56
CA PHE A 64 8.07 -0.17 6.60
C PHE A 64 8.90 -0.38 7.87
N TYR A 65 8.39 0.11 8.98
CA TYR A 65 9.01 -0.10 10.29
C TYR A 65 8.04 -0.96 11.12
N MET A 66 8.42 -2.22 11.31
CA MET A 66 7.58 -3.22 11.97
C MET A 66 7.84 -3.25 13.47
N GLU A 67 6.80 -3.50 14.26
CA GLU A 67 6.98 -3.61 15.71
C GLU A 67 7.63 -4.90 16.13
N SER A 68 7.62 -5.92 15.30
CA SER A 68 8.23 -7.22 15.61
C SER A 68 9.27 -7.59 14.55
N ARG A 69 10.16 -8.52 14.91
CA ARG A 69 11.18 -9.03 13.99
C ARG A 69 10.71 -10.25 13.20
N ARG A 70 9.44 -10.60 13.29
CA ARG A 70 8.91 -11.75 12.55
C ARG A 70 9.07 -11.53 11.05
N PRO A 71 9.45 -12.57 10.29
CA PRO A 71 9.54 -12.44 8.84
C PRO A 71 8.21 -12.02 8.23
N ILE A 72 8.26 -11.12 7.26
CA ILE A 72 7.08 -10.64 6.58
C ILE A 72 7.40 -10.40 5.12
N ASP A 73 6.43 -10.65 4.26
CA ASP A 73 6.57 -10.46 2.82
C ASP A 73 6.35 -8.98 2.48
N GLY A 74 7.43 -8.32 2.05
CA GLY A 74 7.39 -6.90 1.69
C GLY A 74 6.50 -6.61 0.50
N LEU A 75 6.37 -7.55 -0.45
CA LEU A 75 5.46 -7.37 -1.59
C LEU A 75 4.00 -7.33 -1.13
N ASN A 76 3.63 -8.18 -0.17
CA ASN A 76 2.28 -8.17 0.38
C ASN A 76 1.98 -6.87 1.11
N LEU A 77 2.96 -6.31 1.80
CA LEU A 77 2.81 -5.00 2.43
C LEU A 77 2.61 -3.91 1.38
N SER A 78 3.41 -3.93 0.32
CA SER A 78 3.32 -2.93 -0.76
C SER A 78 1.96 -2.98 -1.45
N GLU A 79 1.44 -4.17 -1.74
CA GLU A 79 0.11 -4.32 -2.33
C GLU A 79 -0.98 -3.71 -1.45
N ALA A 80 -0.90 -3.98 -0.15
CA ALA A 80 -1.88 -3.43 0.80
C ALA A 80 -1.82 -1.91 0.81
N LEU A 81 -0.63 -1.34 0.82
CA LEU A 81 -0.46 0.10 0.85
C LEU A 81 -0.87 0.78 -0.46
N ASP A 82 -0.60 0.15 -1.61
CA ASP A 82 -1.06 0.69 -2.90
C ASP A 82 -2.58 0.85 -2.89
N ASP A 83 -3.29 -0.15 -2.39
CA ASP A 83 -4.74 -0.10 -2.28
C ASP A 83 -5.21 1.00 -1.32
N ILE A 84 -4.51 1.15 -0.20
CA ILE A 84 -4.79 2.21 0.77
C ILE A 84 -4.59 3.60 0.15
N LEU A 85 -3.53 3.79 -0.63
CA LEU A 85 -3.26 5.07 -1.29
C LEU A 85 -4.38 5.44 -2.28
N VAL A 86 -4.92 4.45 -2.99
CA VAL A 86 -6.05 4.68 -3.89
C VAL A 86 -7.30 5.06 -3.08
N LYS A 87 -7.60 4.32 -2.04
CA LYS A 87 -8.77 4.59 -1.19
C LYS A 87 -8.69 5.95 -0.50
N ALA A 88 -7.50 6.39 -0.18
CA ALA A 88 -7.29 7.69 0.47
C ALA A 88 -7.26 8.86 -0.51
N GLY A 89 -7.29 8.61 -1.81
CA GLY A 89 -7.25 9.65 -2.81
C GLY A 89 -5.86 10.20 -3.11
N VAL A 90 -4.81 9.45 -2.77
CA VAL A 90 -3.43 9.83 -3.12
C VAL A 90 -3.11 9.45 -4.56
N LEU A 91 -3.60 8.30 -4.99
CA LEU A 91 -3.44 7.80 -6.37
C LEU A 91 -4.82 7.57 -6.98
N THR A 92 -4.93 7.72 -8.30
CA THR A 92 -6.20 7.44 -9.00
C THR A 92 -6.43 5.95 -9.17
N ASP A 93 -5.35 5.16 -9.26
CA ASP A 93 -5.41 3.71 -9.42
C ASP A 93 -4.07 3.13 -8.99
N ASP A 94 -4.02 1.82 -8.78
CA ASP A 94 -2.79 1.12 -8.40
C ASP A 94 -2.24 0.23 -9.52
N ASN A 95 -2.76 0.35 -10.75
CA ASN A 95 -2.22 -0.38 -11.87
C ASN A 95 -0.85 0.17 -12.28
N ARG A 96 -0.15 -0.56 -13.16
CA ARG A 96 1.24 -0.20 -13.54
C ARG A 96 1.36 1.11 -14.31
N ASP A 97 0.27 1.66 -14.81
CA ASP A 97 0.30 2.97 -15.48
C ASP A 97 0.40 4.12 -14.46
N ILE A 98 0.08 3.84 -13.21
CA ILE A 98 0.19 4.82 -12.12
C ILE A 98 1.31 4.39 -11.17
N VAL A 99 1.27 3.14 -10.67
CA VAL A 99 2.35 2.61 -9.81
C VAL A 99 3.32 1.87 -10.72
N ALA A 100 4.27 2.59 -11.29
CA ALA A 100 5.23 2.03 -12.23
C ALA A 100 6.29 1.18 -11.54
N GLY A 101 6.55 1.41 -10.28
CA GLY A 101 7.53 0.63 -9.52
C GLY A 101 7.49 0.95 -8.04
N HIS A 102 8.20 0.14 -7.28
CA HIS A 102 8.39 0.31 -5.83
C HIS A 102 9.87 0.33 -5.47
N ASP A 103 10.68 0.92 -6.33
CA ASP A 103 12.13 0.91 -6.18
C ASP A 103 12.55 1.52 -4.85
N GLY A 104 13.44 0.83 -4.14
CA GLY A 104 13.96 1.29 -2.87
C GLY A 104 13.14 0.87 -1.65
N THR A 105 12.04 0.14 -1.86
CA THR A 105 11.19 -0.33 -0.75
C THR A 105 11.96 -1.28 0.15
N ARG A 106 11.84 -1.10 1.46
CA ARG A 106 12.54 -1.88 2.49
C ARG A 106 11.65 -2.10 3.69
N VAL A 107 11.94 -3.16 4.42
CA VAL A 107 11.24 -3.50 5.68
C VAL A 107 12.28 -3.51 6.79
N PHE A 108 12.03 -2.70 7.81
CA PHE A 108 12.89 -2.57 8.98
C PHE A 108 12.11 -2.90 10.24
N HIS A 109 12.79 -2.87 11.35
CA HIS A 109 12.21 -3.10 12.67
C HIS A 109 12.36 -1.84 13.51
N ASP A 110 11.25 -1.40 14.11
CA ASP A 110 11.26 -0.31 15.09
C ASP A 110 10.08 -0.53 16.05
N LYS A 111 10.40 -1.20 17.16
CA LYS A 111 9.38 -1.58 18.14
C LYS A 111 8.68 -0.37 18.77
N ASP A 112 9.42 0.71 18.95
CA ASP A 112 8.91 1.87 19.70
C ASP A 112 8.07 2.81 18.83
N ASN A 113 8.29 2.77 17.51
CA ASN A 113 7.56 3.66 16.60
C ASN A 113 7.30 2.96 15.27
N PRO A 114 6.48 1.92 15.25
CA PRO A 114 6.11 1.27 13.99
C PRO A 114 5.34 2.24 13.11
N ARG A 115 5.69 2.23 11.81
CA ARG A 115 5.12 3.19 10.87
C ARG A 115 5.45 2.81 9.45
N THR A 116 4.83 3.49 8.50
CA THR A 116 5.16 3.40 7.08
C THR A 116 5.51 4.78 6.57
N GLU A 117 6.70 4.93 6.01
CA GLU A 117 7.10 6.15 5.32
C GLU A 117 6.97 5.93 3.84
N ILE A 118 6.39 6.89 3.13
CA ILE A 118 6.05 6.76 1.72
C ILE A 118 6.70 7.92 0.95
N LEU A 119 7.50 7.57 -0.05
CA LEU A 119 8.08 8.57 -0.95
C LEU A 119 7.58 8.30 -2.37
N ILE A 120 6.90 9.27 -2.95
CA ILE A 120 6.36 9.18 -4.30
C ILE A 120 7.16 10.10 -5.20
N THR A 121 7.75 9.53 -6.26
CA THR A 121 8.54 10.28 -7.24
C THR A 121 8.03 10.02 -8.64
N GLU A 122 8.07 11.05 -9.49
CA GLU A 122 7.62 10.96 -10.86
C GLU A 122 8.60 10.14 -11.69
N MET A 123 8.06 9.31 -12.58
CA MET A 123 8.86 8.47 -13.47
C MET A 123 9.04 9.19 -14.81
N VAL A 124 10.06 10.01 -14.89
CA VAL A 124 10.35 10.78 -16.12
C VAL A 124 10.75 9.82 -17.25
N GLY A 125 10.13 9.99 -18.41
CA GLY A 125 10.43 9.18 -19.58
C GLY A 125 9.78 7.81 -19.59
N TYR A 126 8.99 7.48 -18.60
CA TYR A 126 8.37 6.16 -18.47
C TYR A 126 7.49 5.78 -19.66
N GLU A 127 6.83 6.74 -20.27
CA GLU A 127 5.94 6.49 -21.41
C GLU A 127 6.65 5.82 -22.57
N GLN A 128 7.91 6.18 -22.83
CA GLN A 128 8.68 5.56 -23.88
C GLN A 128 9.00 4.09 -23.56
N TRP A 129 9.30 3.81 -22.31
CA TRP A 129 9.63 2.46 -21.88
C TRP A 129 8.42 1.54 -21.91
N LYS A 130 7.28 2.03 -21.45
CA LYS A 130 6.09 1.20 -21.36
C LYS A 130 5.55 0.83 -22.73
N LYS A 131 5.89 1.57 -23.77
CA LYS A 131 5.54 1.23 -25.14
C LYS A 131 6.44 0.15 -25.72
N GLY A 132 7.38 -0.35 -24.95
CA GLY A 132 8.29 -1.39 -25.39
C GLY A 132 9.30 -0.96 -26.42
N LYS A 133 9.53 0.33 -26.56
CA LYS A 133 10.50 0.84 -27.51
C LYS A 133 11.86 0.94 -26.87
N THR A 134 12.79 0.21 -27.41
CA THR A 134 14.16 0.31 -26.98
C THR A 134 14.88 1.24 -27.92
N LYS A 135 15.79 2.00 -27.36
CA LYS A 135 16.64 2.88 -28.16
C LYS A 135 17.95 2.21 -28.39
N GLU A 136 18.23 1.95 -29.60
CA GLU A 136 19.51 1.35 -29.91
C GLU A 136 20.38 2.27 -30.60
#